data_7c978636158859abf50d3d54332281ae
#
_entry.id   7c978636158859abf50d3d54332281ae
#
_cell.length_a   1.000
_cell.length_b   1.000
_cell.length_c   1.000
_cell.angle_alpha   90.00
_cell.angle_beta   90.00
_cell.angle_gamma   90.00
#
_symmetry.space_group_name_H-M   'P 1'
#
loop_
_entity.id
_entity.type
_entity.pdbx_description
1 polymer ?
#
loop_
_entity_poly.entity_id
_entity_poly.type
_entity_poly.pdbx_seq_one_letter_code
_entity_poly.pdbx_strand_id
1 'polypeptide(L)'
;MKYDLVVCVRCHANPALILDAVDAAKWSCDPSTTLVVCAVDGVERVAEALKKVLPADQVYCSSRKWGWGVGLYTLLIESIEFFESKFEFSHFVSIDYDTLFLRERADQQLLSYVVDPEIGLFGHRQINNEHWRVKFERERRKIEKNVGSVPTRYVPGEGVQGGCMLLTRMLIDRLHKRGYFSDQMREPGKFTSIADDHLLPLFTRICGLDIGDMSKTICCRWKSTEDPRGMEKKDIYVYHPSKIKPGKGGEMVDIQVRNYFREIRGQSPLKFH
;
A
#
# COMPACT_ATOMS: atom_id res chain seq x y z
N MET A 1 13.73 15.74 -11.16
CA MET A 1 14.46 15.09 -10.05
C MET A 1 14.07 13.62 -10.06
N LYS A 2 15.04 12.73 -9.91
CA LYS A 2 14.82 11.29 -9.89
C LYS A 2 14.86 10.79 -8.44
N TYR A 3 13.85 10.01 -8.05
CA TYR A 3 13.77 9.38 -6.74
C TYR A 3 14.03 7.87 -6.83
N ASP A 4 14.66 7.29 -5.83
CA ASP A 4 14.77 5.84 -5.74
C ASP A 4 13.44 5.22 -5.34
N LEU A 5 12.68 5.93 -4.49
CA LEU A 5 11.42 5.47 -3.94
C LEU A 5 10.35 6.58 -3.92
N VAL A 6 9.13 6.24 -4.29
CA VAL A 6 7.93 7.00 -3.95
C VAL A 6 7.13 6.23 -2.93
N VAL A 7 6.81 6.85 -1.79
CA VAL A 7 5.91 6.31 -0.76
C VAL A 7 4.56 7.00 -0.90
N CYS A 8 3.55 6.27 -1.36
CA CYS A 8 2.20 6.77 -1.60
C CYS A 8 1.26 6.33 -0.48
N VAL A 9 0.76 7.29 0.29
CA VAL A 9 -0.25 7.09 1.33
C VAL A 9 -1.63 7.12 0.68
N ARG A 10 -2.30 5.97 0.60
CA ARG A 10 -3.69 5.86 0.13
C ARG A 10 -4.64 6.26 1.25
N CYS A 11 -5.58 7.15 0.97
CA CYS A 11 -6.42 7.73 2.01
C CYS A 11 -7.83 8.09 1.53
N HIS A 12 -8.78 8.10 2.47
CA HIS A 12 -10.18 8.43 2.16
C HIS A 12 -10.90 9.15 3.32
N ALA A 13 -10.28 9.25 4.49
CA ALA A 13 -10.91 9.82 5.68
C ALA A 13 -9.85 10.41 6.62
N ASN A 14 -10.30 11.14 7.62
CA ASN A 14 -9.53 11.68 8.76
C ASN A 14 -8.15 12.27 8.38
N PRO A 15 -8.08 13.57 7.97
CA PRO A 15 -6.83 14.21 7.57
C PRO A 15 -5.73 14.14 8.65
N ALA A 16 -6.07 14.15 9.94
CA ALA A 16 -5.08 14.09 11.02
C ALA A 16 -4.32 12.75 11.04
N LEU A 17 -5.01 11.62 10.81
CA LEU A 17 -4.38 10.31 10.73
C LEU A 17 -3.53 10.17 9.46
N ILE A 18 -4.00 10.75 8.35
CA ILE A 18 -3.25 10.77 7.09
C ILE A 18 -1.95 11.55 7.27
N LEU A 19 -2.03 12.74 7.86
CA LEU A 19 -0.85 13.58 8.12
C LEU A 19 0.13 12.90 9.06
N ASP A 20 -0.35 12.18 10.09
CA ASP A 20 0.54 11.39 10.95
C ASP A 20 1.26 10.27 10.18
N ALA A 21 0.58 9.58 9.26
CA ALA A 21 1.24 8.59 8.42
C ALA A 21 2.27 9.21 7.47
N VAL A 22 1.95 10.37 6.87
CA VAL A 22 2.87 11.16 6.04
C VAL A 22 4.09 11.63 6.84
N ASP A 23 3.87 12.18 8.03
CA ASP A 23 4.94 12.64 8.91
C ASP A 23 5.83 11.48 9.35
N ALA A 24 5.24 10.32 9.68
CA ALA A 24 5.99 9.12 10.01
C ALA A 24 6.86 8.65 8.83
N ALA A 25 6.32 8.63 7.62
CA ALA A 25 7.07 8.25 6.42
C ALA A 25 8.20 9.26 6.13
N LYS A 26 7.93 10.57 6.21
CA LYS A 26 8.95 11.61 6.01
C LYS A 26 10.07 11.57 7.05
N TRP A 27 9.74 11.27 8.30
CA TRP A 27 10.74 11.12 9.36
C TRP A 27 11.61 9.87 9.15
N SER A 28 11.01 8.80 8.63
CA SER A 28 11.68 7.51 8.46
C SER A 28 12.53 7.39 7.19
N CYS A 29 12.33 8.24 6.20
CA CYS A 29 12.94 8.12 4.89
C CYS A 29 13.89 9.29 4.57
N ASP A 30 14.91 9.04 3.76
CA ASP A 30 15.80 10.08 3.26
C ASP A 30 15.09 10.96 2.21
N PRO A 31 14.86 12.26 2.49
CA PRO A 31 14.16 13.15 1.56
C PRO A 31 14.92 13.42 0.26
N SER A 32 16.21 13.10 0.19
CA SER A 32 17.00 13.25 -1.03
C SER A 32 16.76 12.15 -2.07
N THR A 33 16.31 10.97 -1.62
CA THR A 33 16.08 9.80 -2.45
C THR A 33 14.64 9.29 -2.42
N THR A 34 13.86 9.69 -1.42
CA THR A 34 12.49 9.23 -1.22
C THR A 34 11.49 10.38 -1.21
N LEU A 35 10.47 10.26 -2.06
CA LEU A 35 9.34 11.19 -2.13
C LEU A 35 8.11 10.60 -1.44
N VAL A 36 7.51 11.34 -0.50
CA VAL A 36 6.26 10.95 0.17
C VAL A 36 5.09 11.72 -0.45
N VAL A 37 4.07 10.99 -0.92
CA VAL A 37 2.90 11.52 -1.63
C VAL A 37 1.59 10.94 -1.07
N CYS A 38 0.46 11.54 -1.45
CA CYS A 38 -0.86 11.08 -1.03
C CYS A 38 -1.76 10.79 -2.24
N ALA A 39 -2.53 9.69 -2.17
CA ALA A 39 -3.59 9.36 -3.11
C ALA A 39 -4.94 9.31 -2.39
N VAL A 40 -5.81 10.27 -2.68
CA VAL A 40 -7.12 10.43 -2.04
C VAL A 40 -8.21 9.75 -2.86
N ASP A 41 -8.97 8.87 -2.24
CA ASP A 41 -10.06 8.10 -2.86
C ASP A 41 -11.35 8.96 -2.99
N GLY A 42 -11.34 9.91 -3.92
CA GLY A 42 -12.52 10.69 -4.33
C GLY A 42 -13.14 11.58 -3.23
N VAL A 43 -12.38 11.94 -2.20
CA VAL A 43 -12.88 12.81 -1.12
C VAL A 43 -12.18 14.18 -1.19
N GLU A 44 -12.71 15.06 -2.02
CA GLU A 44 -12.09 16.35 -2.35
C GLU A 44 -11.74 17.19 -1.12
N ARG A 45 -12.62 17.25 -0.10
CA ARG A 45 -12.33 17.97 1.15
C ARG A 45 -11.06 17.47 1.87
N VAL A 46 -10.74 16.18 1.72
CA VAL A 46 -9.51 15.58 2.28
C VAL A 46 -8.32 16.03 1.44
N ALA A 47 -8.41 15.95 0.12
CA ALA A 47 -7.37 16.41 -0.79
C ALA A 47 -7.04 17.90 -0.56
N GLU A 48 -8.05 18.76 -0.44
CA GLU A 48 -7.87 20.20 -0.16
C GLU A 48 -7.23 20.44 1.21
N ALA A 49 -7.55 19.64 2.23
CA ALA A 49 -6.89 19.74 3.52
C ALA A 49 -5.40 19.35 3.43
N LEU A 50 -5.07 18.33 2.65
CA LEU A 50 -3.69 17.88 2.44
C LEU A 50 -2.88 18.88 1.61
N LYS A 51 -3.46 19.49 0.58
CA LYS A 51 -2.81 20.52 -0.26
C LYS A 51 -2.45 21.81 0.50
N LYS A 52 -3.02 22.02 1.69
CA LYS A 52 -2.61 23.14 2.56
C LYS A 52 -1.26 22.92 3.24
N VAL A 53 -0.81 21.67 3.35
CA VAL A 53 0.40 21.26 4.09
C VAL A 53 1.41 20.49 3.25
N LEU A 54 0.99 20.02 2.08
CA LEU A 54 1.82 19.32 1.10
C LEU A 54 1.81 20.08 -0.23
N PRO A 55 2.88 20.02 -1.04
CA PRO A 55 2.87 20.50 -2.42
C PRO A 55 1.72 19.87 -3.22
N ALA A 56 1.06 20.66 -4.05
CA ALA A 56 -0.12 20.23 -4.79
C ALA A 56 0.15 19.04 -5.75
N ASP A 57 1.35 18.97 -6.29
CA ASP A 57 1.82 17.88 -7.15
C ASP A 57 2.12 16.58 -6.39
N GLN A 58 2.19 16.63 -5.05
CA GLN A 58 2.30 15.46 -4.18
C GLN A 58 0.94 14.94 -3.68
N VAL A 59 -0.17 15.53 -4.11
CA VAL A 59 -1.52 15.11 -3.70
C VAL A 59 -2.36 14.79 -4.93
N TYR A 60 -2.60 13.52 -5.17
CA TYR A 60 -3.58 13.03 -6.13
C TYR A 60 -4.96 12.92 -5.48
N CYS A 61 -6.01 13.25 -6.20
CA CYS A 61 -7.39 12.97 -5.80
C CYS A 61 -8.11 12.30 -6.98
N SER A 62 -8.60 11.10 -6.76
CA SER A 62 -9.41 10.41 -7.77
C SER A 62 -10.71 11.20 -8.04
N SER A 63 -11.18 11.18 -9.28
CA SER A 63 -12.41 11.86 -9.70
C SER A 63 -13.68 11.29 -9.04
N ARG A 64 -13.58 10.08 -8.50
CA ARG A 64 -14.66 9.40 -7.76
C ARG A 64 -14.13 8.51 -6.65
N LYS A 65 -15.00 8.15 -5.72
CA LYS A 65 -14.68 7.20 -4.66
C LYS A 65 -14.76 5.76 -5.19
N TRP A 66 -13.66 5.04 -5.13
CA TRP A 66 -13.55 3.65 -5.54
C TRP A 66 -13.91 2.67 -4.42
N GLY A 67 -13.63 3.05 -3.17
CA GLY A 67 -13.89 2.23 -1.98
C GLY A 67 -12.86 1.13 -1.75
N TRP A 68 -13.22 0.22 -0.84
CA TRP A 68 -12.36 -0.86 -0.38
C TRP A 68 -12.25 -2.04 -1.36
N GLY A 69 -11.25 -2.87 -1.13
CA GLY A 69 -11.05 -4.13 -1.86
C GLY A 69 -10.57 -3.86 -3.28
N VAL A 70 -11.34 -4.29 -4.25
CA VAL A 70 -10.97 -4.13 -5.67
C VAL A 70 -10.81 -2.66 -6.09
N GLY A 71 -11.50 -1.73 -5.43
CA GLY A 71 -11.39 -0.29 -5.71
C GLY A 71 -10.02 0.29 -5.35
N LEU A 72 -9.35 -0.27 -4.36
CA LEU A 72 -7.99 0.15 -4.00
C LEU A 72 -6.97 -0.16 -5.10
N TYR A 73 -7.19 -1.18 -5.91
CA TYR A 73 -6.38 -1.42 -7.11
C TYR A 73 -6.51 -0.25 -8.09
N THR A 74 -7.72 0.23 -8.34
CA THR A 74 -7.94 1.36 -9.24
C THR A 74 -7.25 2.62 -8.73
N LEU A 75 -7.41 2.94 -7.45
CA LEU A 75 -6.73 4.06 -6.82
C LEU A 75 -5.19 3.95 -6.94
N LEU A 76 -4.64 2.74 -6.76
CA LEU A 76 -3.21 2.48 -6.93
C LEU A 76 -2.76 2.81 -8.37
N ILE A 77 -3.46 2.29 -9.38
CA ILE A 77 -3.11 2.50 -10.80
C ILE A 77 -3.20 3.99 -11.17
N GLU A 78 -4.30 4.67 -10.81
CA GLU A 78 -4.46 6.11 -11.06
C GLU A 78 -3.37 6.93 -10.38
N SER A 79 -2.98 6.57 -9.15
CA SER A 79 -1.93 7.28 -8.41
C SER A 79 -0.54 7.09 -9.05
N ILE A 80 -0.23 5.87 -9.50
CA ILE A 80 1.03 5.61 -10.22
C ILE A 80 1.11 6.49 -11.47
N GLU A 81 0.09 6.49 -12.34
CA GLU A 81 0.09 7.31 -13.56
C GLU A 81 0.20 8.81 -13.26
N PHE A 82 -0.52 9.29 -12.26
CA PHE A 82 -0.43 10.70 -11.88
C PHE A 82 0.99 11.07 -11.44
N PHE A 83 1.61 10.27 -10.57
CA PHE A 83 2.94 10.58 -10.07
C PHE A 83 4.04 10.34 -11.09
N GLU A 84 3.91 9.36 -12.01
CA GLU A 84 4.80 9.19 -13.16
C GLU A 84 4.79 10.39 -14.11
N SER A 85 3.65 11.07 -14.23
CA SER A 85 3.55 12.30 -15.02
C SER A 85 4.29 13.50 -14.43
N LYS A 86 4.67 13.43 -13.15
CA LYS A 86 5.30 14.53 -12.38
C LYS A 86 6.73 14.22 -11.97
N PHE A 87 7.02 12.96 -11.67
CA PHE A 87 8.27 12.54 -11.05
C PHE A 87 8.84 11.29 -11.73
N GLU A 88 10.16 11.24 -11.83
CA GLU A 88 10.86 10.00 -12.20
C GLU A 88 11.22 9.22 -10.93
N PHE A 89 10.88 7.92 -10.89
CA PHE A 89 11.19 7.06 -9.74
C PHE A 89 11.47 5.60 -10.16
N SER A 90 12.22 4.91 -9.33
CA SER A 90 12.60 3.50 -9.58
C SER A 90 11.66 2.50 -8.90
N HIS A 91 11.06 2.87 -7.76
CA HIS A 91 10.19 2.00 -6.98
C HIS A 91 8.99 2.80 -6.44
N PHE A 92 7.88 2.09 -6.23
CA PHE A 92 6.65 2.67 -5.69
C PHE A 92 6.16 1.84 -4.52
N VAL A 93 6.06 2.43 -3.34
CA VAL A 93 5.45 1.82 -2.16
C VAL A 93 4.07 2.40 -1.96
N SER A 94 3.08 1.53 -1.95
CA SER A 94 1.70 1.87 -1.59
C SER A 94 1.43 1.46 -0.16
N ILE A 95 1.00 2.42 0.67
CA ILE A 95 0.60 2.18 2.05
C ILE A 95 -0.80 2.71 2.32
N ASP A 96 -1.51 2.08 3.25
CA ASP A 96 -2.76 2.62 3.75
C ASP A 96 -2.49 3.74 4.77
N TYR A 97 -3.40 4.72 4.90
CA TYR A 97 -3.22 5.86 5.82
C TYR A 97 -3.17 5.45 7.31
N ASP A 98 -3.57 4.23 7.63
CA ASP A 98 -3.46 3.65 8.96
C ASP A 98 -2.13 2.90 9.18
N THR A 99 -1.28 2.80 8.15
CA THR A 99 0.06 2.24 8.24
C THR A 99 1.06 3.27 8.77
N LEU A 100 1.97 2.84 9.62
CA LEU A 100 3.02 3.68 10.21
C LEU A 100 4.41 3.16 9.86
N PHE A 101 5.31 4.07 9.53
CA PHE A 101 6.74 3.85 9.55
C PHE A 101 7.25 4.08 10.97
N LEU A 102 8.00 3.13 11.51
CA LEU A 102 8.36 3.10 12.93
C LEU A 102 9.81 3.47 13.21
N ARG A 103 10.69 3.43 12.21
CA ARG A 103 12.14 3.59 12.35
C ARG A 103 12.73 4.45 11.24
N GLU A 104 13.82 5.13 11.56
CA GLU A 104 14.66 5.79 10.55
C GLU A 104 15.21 4.80 9.52
N ARG A 105 15.48 5.27 8.30
CA ARG A 105 16.00 4.48 7.18
C ARG A 105 15.08 3.34 6.73
N ALA A 106 13.77 3.52 6.90
CA ALA A 106 12.82 2.50 6.47
C ALA A 106 12.82 2.32 4.95
N ASP A 107 13.06 3.37 4.18
CA ASP A 107 13.28 3.31 2.73
C ASP A 107 14.46 2.41 2.35
N GLN A 108 15.61 2.57 2.99
CA GLN A 108 16.80 1.75 2.76
C GLN A 108 16.52 0.28 3.12
N GLN A 109 15.82 0.05 4.23
CA GLN A 109 15.44 -1.30 4.64
C GLN A 109 14.48 -1.95 3.65
N LEU A 110 13.48 -1.23 3.14
CA LEU A 110 12.58 -1.75 2.11
C LEU A 110 13.32 -2.04 0.81
N LEU A 111 14.18 -1.13 0.36
CA LEU A 111 14.97 -1.30 -0.86
C LEU A 111 16.01 -2.41 -0.76
N SER A 112 16.48 -2.75 0.45
CA SER A 112 17.44 -3.87 0.65
C SER A 112 16.89 -5.23 0.24
N TYR A 113 15.57 -5.39 0.12
CA TYR A 113 14.93 -6.60 -0.40
C TYR A 113 14.95 -6.68 -1.93
N VAL A 114 15.14 -5.55 -2.63
CA VAL A 114 15.08 -5.47 -4.09
C VAL A 114 16.45 -5.85 -4.69
N VAL A 115 16.85 -7.09 -4.51
CA VAL A 115 18.13 -7.62 -5.00
C VAL A 115 17.97 -8.57 -6.19
N ASP A 116 16.80 -9.19 -6.32
CA ASP A 116 16.48 -10.12 -7.40
C ASP A 116 15.60 -9.40 -8.46
N PRO A 117 16.08 -9.22 -9.69
CA PRO A 117 15.31 -8.55 -10.74
C PRO A 117 14.06 -9.33 -11.18
N GLU A 118 13.99 -10.63 -10.91
CA GLU A 118 12.79 -11.42 -11.23
C GLU A 118 11.62 -11.17 -10.26
N ILE A 119 11.85 -10.47 -9.15
CA ILE A 119 10.81 -10.13 -8.19
C ILE A 119 10.26 -8.73 -8.50
N GLY A 120 8.96 -8.65 -8.77
CA GLY A 120 8.29 -7.39 -9.12
C GLY A 120 7.50 -6.74 -7.99
N LEU A 121 6.97 -7.55 -7.08
CA LEU A 121 6.11 -7.12 -5.97
C LEU A 121 6.68 -7.64 -4.66
N PHE A 122 6.74 -6.77 -3.65
CA PHE A 122 7.17 -7.13 -2.31
C PHE A 122 6.17 -6.66 -1.26
N GLY A 123 6.09 -7.39 -0.14
CA GLY A 123 5.31 -7.01 1.04
C GLY A 123 5.17 -8.18 2.00
N HIS A 124 4.24 -8.09 2.95
CA HIS A 124 3.93 -9.22 3.84
C HIS A 124 3.15 -10.27 3.06
N ARG A 125 3.89 -11.26 2.53
CA ARG A 125 3.32 -12.29 1.67
C ARG A 125 2.48 -13.28 2.47
N GLN A 126 1.31 -13.61 1.94
CA GLN A 126 0.45 -14.68 2.41
C GLN A 126 0.33 -15.77 1.36
N ILE A 127 0.42 -17.01 1.80
CA ILE A 127 0.23 -18.19 0.97
C ILE A 127 -0.93 -19.00 1.57
N ASN A 128 -1.77 -19.60 0.72
CA ASN A 128 -2.87 -20.49 1.13
C ASN A 128 -3.99 -19.81 1.93
N ASN A 129 -4.37 -18.59 1.57
CA ASN A 129 -5.59 -17.99 2.12
C ASN A 129 -6.82 -18.68 1.51
N GLU A 130 -7.45 -19.57 2.29
CA GLU A 130 -8.57 -20.41 1.85
C GLU A 130 -9.76 -19.58 1.33
N HIS A 131 -10.12 -18.49 2.01
CA HIS A 131 -11.22 -17.62 1.58
C HIS A 131 -10.98 -17.08 0.16
N TRP A 132 -9.77 -16.56 -0.10
CA TRP A 132 -9.43 -15.99 -1.39
C TRP A 132 -9.19 -17.07 -2.46
N ARG A 133 -8.71 -18.24 -2.08
CA ARG A 133 -8.59 -19.40 -2.97
C ARG A 133 -9.96 -19.79 -3.52
N VAL A 134 -10.94 -20.00 -2.65
CA VAL A 134 -12.31 -20.37 -3.06
C VAL A 134 -12.93 -19.28 -3.93
N LYS A 135 -12.73 -18.02 -3.57
CA LYS A 135 -13.24 -16.88 -4.34
C LYS A 135 -12.62 -16.81 -5.74
N PHE A 136 -11.30 -16.97 -5.84
CA PHE A 136 -10.60 -17.02 -7.11
C PHE A 136 -11.13 -18.14 -8.01
N GLU A 137 -11.23 -19.37 -7.50
CA GLU A 137 -11.70 -20.50 -8.29
C GLU A 137 -13.13 -20.29 -8.82
N ARG A 138 -14.00 -19.67 -8.02
CA ARG A 138 -15.35 -19.32 -8.44
C ARG A 138 -15.38 -18.28 -9.56
N GLU A 139 -14.46 -17.31 -9.55
CA GLU A 139 -14.41 -16.21 -10.50
C GLU A 139 -13.40 -16.44 -11.65
N ARG A 140 -12.63 -17.55 -11.60
CA ARG A 140 -11.49 -17.85 -12.48
C ARG A 140 -11.81 -17.63 -13.97
N ARG A 141 -12.89 -18.21 -14.48
CA ARG A 141 -13.26 -18.09 -15.90
C ARG A 141 -13.49 -16.64 -16.31
N LYS A 142 -14.11 -15.86 -15.42
CA LYS A 142 -14.39 -14.44 -15.67
C LYS A 142 -13.10 -13.62 -15.62
N ILE A 143 -12.19 -13.93 -14.71
CA ILE A 143 -10.88 -13.33 -14.61
C ILE A 143 -10.08 -13.63 -15.89
N GLU A 144 -9.92 -14.91 -16.25
CA GLU A 144 -9.13 -15.34 -17.42
C GLU A 144 -9.65 -14.76 -18.74
N LYS A 145 -10.97 -14.54 -18.86
CA LYS A 145 -11.56 -13.86 -20.03
C LYS A 145 -11.06 -12.41 -20.18
N ASN A 146 -10.73 -11.73 -19.08
CA ASN A 146 -10.33 -10.31 -19.08
C ASN A 146 -8.81 -10.12 -19.04
N VAL A 147 -8.09 -11.00 -18.35
CA VAL A 147 -6.64 -10.84 -18.14
C VAL A 147 -5.77 -11.83 -18.91
N GLY A 148 -6.38 -12.80 -19.57
CA GLY A 148 -5.69 -13.91 -20.23
C GLY A 148 -5.45 -15.08 -19.28
N SER A 149 -4.77 -16.11 -19.77
CA SER A 149 -4.51 -17.34 -19.02
C SER A 149 -3.71 -17.08 -17.75
N VAL A 150 -4.18 -17.59 -16.63
CA VAL A 150 -3.46 -17.54 -15.36
C VAL A 150 -2.28 -18.53 -15.41
N PRO A 151 -1.06 -18.09 -15.13
CA PRO A 151 0.10 -18.96 -15.19
C PRO A 151 0.09 -20.03 -14.09
N THR A 152 0.65 -21.21 -14.39
CA THR A 152 0.71 -22.35 -13.45
C THR A 152 1.44 -22.06 -12.15
N ARG A 153 2.37 -21.07 -12.17
CA ARG A 153 3.11 -20.61 -10.99
C ARG A 153 2.29 -19.73 -10.02
N TYR A 154 1.10 -19.24 -10.44
CA TYR A 154 0.21 -18.54 -9.54
C TYR A 154 -0.47 -19.55 -8.61
N VAL A 155 -0.37 -19.29 -7.31
CA VAL A 155 -1.03 -20.10 -6.28
C VAL A 155 -2.34 -19.41 -5.90
N PRO A 156 -3.51 -20.00 -6.19
CA PRO A 156 -4.80 -19.43 -5.80
C PRO A 156 -4.85 -19.14 -4.30
N GLY A 157 -5.19 -17.89 -3.94
CA GLY A 157 -5.14 -17.42 -2.57
C GLY A 157 -3.79 -16.82 -2.13
N GLU A 158 -2.77 -16.79 -3.03
CA GLU A 158 -1.57 -16.01 -2.80
C GLU A 158 -1.93 -14.53 -2.71
N GLY A 159 -1.37 -13.85 -1.72
CA GLY A 159 -1.63 -12.43 -1.47
C GLY A 159 -0.41 -11.71 -0.93
N VAL A 160 -0.44 -10.37 -1.02
CA VAL A 160 0.45 -9.46 -0.32
C VAL A 160 -0.42 -8.48 0.43
N GLN A 161 -0.30 -8.43 1.75
CA GLN A 161 -1.20 -7.59 2.55
C GLN A 161 -1.14 -6.11 2.13
N GLY A 162 -2.30 -5.53 1.89
CA GLY A 162 -2.48 -4.20 1.28
C GLY A 162 -1.93 -3.03 2.07
N GLY A 163 -1.64 -3.22 3.37
CA GLY A 163 -1.12 -2.16 4.23
C GLY A 163 0.28 -1.63 3.84
N CYS A 164 1.07 -2.42 3.12
CA CYS A 164 2.35 -1.97 2.53
C CYS A 164 2.75 -2.90 1.40
N MET A 165 2.79 -2.38 0.19
CA MET A 165 3.20 -3.09 -1.03
C MET A 165 4.24 -2.27 -1.78
N LEU A 166 5.41 -2.87 -2.08
CA LEU A 166 6.44 -2.26 -2.90
C LEU A 166 6.41 -2.86 -4.31
N LEU A 167 6.24 -1.99 -5.30
CA LEU A 167 6.27 -2.33 -6.72
C LEU A 167 7.60 -1.85 -7.32
N THR A 168 8.28 -2.74 -8.04
CA THR A 168 9.48 -2.37 -8.79
C THR A 168 9.10 -1.66 -10.09
N ARG A 169 10.02 -0.85 -10.64
CA ARG A 169 9.84 -0.23 -11.96
C ARG A 169 9.52 -1.28 -13.03
N MET A 170 10.20 -2.41 -13.00
CA MET A 170 9.95 -3.50 -13.93
C MET A 170 8.51 -4.02 -13.89
N LEU A 171 7.92 -4.17 -12.71
CA LEU A 171 6.52 -4.57 -12.60
C LEU A 171 5.61 -3.49 -13.20
N ILE A 172 5.82 -2.23 -12.85
CA ILE A 172 5.02 -1.11 -13.37
C ILE A 172 5.08 -1.08 -14.90
N ASP A 173 6.27 -1.17 -15.49
CA ASP A 173 6.45 -1.19 -16.95
C ASP A 173 5.76 -2.38 -17.62
N ARG A 174 5.82 -3.58 -17.00
CA ARG A 174 5.14 -4.77 -17.54
C ARG A 174 3.62 -4.66 -17.40
N LEU A 175 3.11 -4.04 -16.34
CA LEU A 175 1.68 -3.74 -16.19
C LEU A 175 1.21 -2.76 -17.28
N HIS A 176 1.96 -1.69 -17.55
CA HIS A 176 1.68 -0.78 -18.68
C HIS A 176 1.67 -1.51 -20.01
N LYS A 177 2.74 -2.27 -20.32
CA LYS A 177 2.87 -3.03 -21.57
C LYS A 177 1.72 -4.02 -21.78
N ARG A 178 1.16 -4.59 -20.74
CA ARG A 178 0.03 -5.51 -20.79
C ARG A 178 -1.34 -4.84 -20.77
N GLY A 179 -1.39 -3.51 -20.72
CA GLY A 179 -2.63 -2.75 -20.73
C GLY A 179 -3.39 -2.75 -19.39
N TYR A 180 -2.75 -3.11 -18.29
CA TYR A 180 -3.40 -3.09 -16.97
C TYR A 180 -3.71 -1.68 -16.46
N PHE A 181 -3.22 -0.65 -17.14
CA PHE A 181 -3.55 0.76 -16.91
C PHE A 181 -4.67 1.27 -17.85
N SER A 182 -5.19 0.43 -18.75
CA SER A 182 -6.29 0.80 -19.65
C SER A 182 -7.61 0.98 -18.90
N ASP A 183 -8.55 1.72 -19.47
CA ASP A 183 -9.88 1.96 -18.90
C ASP A 183 -10.65 0.67 -18.57
N GLN A 184 -10.48 -0.37 -19.41
CA GLN A 184 -11.07 -1.68 -19.15
C GLN A 184 -10.54 -2.30 -17.86
N MET A 185 -9.24 -2.15 -17.60
CA MET A 185 -8.56 -2.78 -16.46
C MET A 185 -8.58 -1.91 -15.20
N ARG A 186 -8.87 -0.61 -15.31
CA ARG A 186 -9.03 0.28 -14.16
C ARG A 186 -10.23 -0.06 -13.29
N GLU A 187 -11.23 -0.71 -13.86
CA GLU A 187 -12.43 -1.12 -13.12
C GLU A 187 -12.54 -2.64 -12.99
N PRO A 188 -11.59 -3.32 -12.31
CA PRO A 188 -11.61 -4.77 -12.19
C PRO A 188 -12.85 -5.27 -11.44
N GLY A 189 -13.54 -4.42 -10.68
CA GLY A 189 -14.84 -4.73 -10.08
C GLY A 189 -15.93 -5.15 -11.08
N LYS A 190 -15.76 -4.84 -12.37
CA LYS A 190 -16.66 -5.30 -13.44
C LYS A 190 -16.51 -6.79 -13.72
N PHE A 191 -15.36 -7.40 -13.42
CA PHE A 191 -15.12 -8.82 -13.71
C PHE A 191 -14.65 -9.65 -12.51
N THR A 192 -14.26 -9.02 -11.39
CA THR A 192 -13.85 -9.74 -10.17
C THR A 192 -14.23 -8.95 -8.93
N SER A 193 -14.36 -9.67 -7.81
CA SER A 193 -14.53 -9.08 -6.48
C SER A 193 -13.30 -9.34 -5.58
N ILE A 194 -12.20 -9.83 -6.16
CA ILE A 194 -10.93 -10.06 -5.46
C ILE A 194 -10.32 -8.71 -5.09
N ALA A 195 -9.89 -8.58 -3.84
CA ALA A 195 -9.28 -7.35 -3.35
C ALA A 195 -7.88 -7.13 -3.94
N ASP A 196 -7.40 -5.88 -3.88
CA ASP A 196 -6.12 -5.44 -4.45
C ASP A 196 -4.93 -6.26 -3.94
N ASP A 197 -4.95 -6.66 -2.68
CA ASP A 197 -3.93 -7.46 -2.00
C ASP A 197 -3.78 -8.89 -2.55
N HIS A 198 -4.74 -9.38 -3.32
CA HIS A 198 -4.70 -10.65 -4.06
C HIS A 198 -4.71 -10.47 -5.58
N LEU A 199 -5.28 -9.36 -6.06
CA LEU A 199 -5.34 -9.06 -7.48
C LEU A 199 -3.97 -8.65 -8.04
N LEU A 200 -3.23 -7.81 -7.31
CA LEU A 200 -1.90 -7.37 -7.71
C LEU A 200 -0.88 -8.53 -7.75
N PRO A 201 -0.84 -9.47 -6.78
CA PRO A 201 -0.08 -10.72 -6.90
C PRO A 201 -0.40 -11.53 -8.16
N LEU A 202 -1.68 -11.70 -8.48
CA LEU A 202 -2.08 -12.38 -9.72
C LEU A 202 -1.50 -11.68 -10.96
N PHE A 203 -1.63 -10.36 -11.06
CA PHE A 203 -1.10 -9.61 -12.20
C PHE A 203 0.42 -9.64 -12.27
N THR A 204 1.10 -9.63 -11.11
CA THR A 204 2.55 -9.82 -11.03
C THR A 204 2.97 -11.15 -11.65
N ARG A 205 2.28 -12.23 -11.31
CA ARG A 205 2.53 -13.56 -11.89
C ARG A 205 2.25 -13.61 -13.40
N ILE A 206 1.16 -12.99 -13.85
CA ILE A 206 0.85 -12.88 -15.27
C ILE A 206 1.91 -12.04 -16.01
N CYS A 207 2.45 -11.02 -15.39
CA CYS A 207 3.57 -10.23 -15.93
C CYS A 207 4.91 -10.99 -15.98
N GLY A 208 4.94 -12.24 -15.52
CA GLY A 208 6.14 -13.03 -15.57
C GLY A 208 7.13 -12.74 -14.44
N LEU A 209 6.68 -12.14 -13.33
CA LEU A 209 7.50 -11.78 -12.18
C LEU A 209 7.12 -12.57 -10.93
N ASP A 210 8.03 -12.64 -9.99
CA ASP A 210 7.85 -13.24 -8.69
C ASP A 210 7.46 -12.24 -7.62
N ILE A 211 7.10 -12.77 -6.43
CA ILE A 211 6.64 -12.01 -5.26
C ILE A 211 7.60 -12.28 -4.11
N GLY A 212 8.19 -11.20 -3.59
CA GLY A 212 9.07 -11.23 -2.45
C GLY A 212 8.33 -11.10 -1.12
N ASP A 213 8.89 -11.67 -0.07
CA ASP A 213 8.34 -11.61 1.28
C ASP A 213 9.16 -10.68 2.18
N MET A 214 8.48 -9.68 2.73
CA MET A 214 9.01 -8.72 3.70
C MET A 214 8.39 -8.89 5.10
N SER A 215 7.85 -10.07 5.42
CA SER A 215 7.17 -10.32 6.71
C SER A 215 8.05 -10.11 7.95
N LYS A 216 9.37 -10.12 7.79
CA LYS A 216 10.31 -9.78 8.86
C LYS A 216 10.41 -8.29 9.15
N THR A 217 10.10 -7.44 8.19
CA THR A 217 10.22 -5.97 8.26
C THR A 217 8.85 -5.30 8.34
N ILE A 218 7.83 -5.91 7.74
CA ILE A 218 6.46 -5.39 7.71
C ILE A 218 5.58 -6.25 8.63
N CYS A 219 5.05 -5.65 9.67
CA CYS A 219 4.09 -6.29 10.55
C CYS A 219 2.66 -5.91 10.15
N CYS A 220 1.92 -6.84 9.57
CA CYS A 220 0.51 -6.69 9.25
C CYS A 220 -0.32 -7.60 10.17
N ARG A 221 -0.95 -7.05 11.20
CA ARG A 221 -1.74 -7.83 12.15
C ARG A 221 -3.17 -7.34 12.28
N TRP A 222 -4.09 -8.11 11.76
CA TRP A 222 -5.52 -7.82 11.77
C TRP A 222 -6.20 -7.92 13.15
N LYS A 223 -5.53 -8.51 14.18
CA LYS A 223 -6.17 -8.84 15.47
C LYS A 223 -5.29 -8.66 16.70
N SER A 224 -4.12 -8.05 16.60
CA SER A 224 -3.18 -7.97 17.72
C SER A 224 -3.22 -6.60 18.38
N THR A 225 -3.38 -6.61 19.70
CA THR A 225 -3.14 -5.49 20.62
C THR A 225 -1.71 -5.57 21.13
N GLU A 226 -0.70 -5.64 20.26
CA GLU A 226 0.70 -5.67 20.71
C GLU A 226 1.08 -4.33 21.34
N ASP A 227 1.79 -4.44 22.46
CA ASP A 227 2.43 -3.28 23.09
C ASP A 227 3.41 -2.65 22.08
N PRO A 228 3.30 -1.34 21.79
CA PRO A 228 4.21 -0.62 20.89
C PRO A 228 5.69 -0.82 21.25
N ARG A 229 6.02 -0.93 22.53
CA ARG A 229 7.37 -1.23 23.03
C ARG A 229 7.90 -2.60 22.57
N GLY A 230 7.00 -3.54 22.33
CA GLY A 230 7.34 -4.84 21.76
C GLY A 230 7.69 -4.76 20.28
N MET A 231 7.12 -3.81 19.54
CA MET A 231 7.44 -3.58 18.12
C MET A 231 8.80 -2.91 17.95
N GLU A 232 9.17 -2.00 18.86
CA GLU A 232 10.47 -1.35 18.86
C GLU A 232 11.64 -2.35 19.04
N LYS A 233 11.42 -3.42 19.83
CA LYS A 233 12.40 -4.47 20.07
C LYS A 233 12.55 -5.48 18.91
N LYS A 234 11.57 -5.54 18.01
CA LYS A 234 11.58 -6.37 16.82
C LYS A 234 12.04 -5.50 15.64
N ASP A 235 12.79 -6.00 14.70
CA ASP A 235 13.22 -5.28 13.50
C ASP A 235 12.03 -4.99 12.55
N ILE A 236 10.96 -4.41 13.10
CA ILE A 236 9.78 -3.97 12.37
C ILE A 236 9.97 -2.51 11.98
N TYR A 237 9.95 -2.22 10.71
CA TYR A 237 10.05 -0.88 10.15
C TYR A 237 8.71 -0.31 9.72
N VAL A 238 7.78 -1.18 9.33
CA VAL A 238 6.43 -0.79 8.88
C VAL A 238 5.39 -1.58 9.65
N TYR A 239 4.44 -0.87 10.22
CA TYR A 239 3.34 -1.45 11.00
C TYR A 239 2.00 -1.06 10.39
N HIS A 240 1.21 -2.06 10.03
CA HIS A 240 -0.19 -1.89 9.65
C HIS A 240 -1.06 -2.38 10.80
N PRO A 241 -1.87 -1.49 11.43
CA PRO A 241 -2.59 -1.81 12.65
C PRO A 241 -3.69 -2.85 12.44
N SER A 242 -4.07 -3.43 13.53
CA SER A 242 -5.21 -4.32 13.64
C SER A 242 -6.50 -3.51 13.53
N LYS A 243 -7.31 -3.80 12.51
CA LYS A 243 -8.68 -3.28 12.41
C LYS A 243 -9.59 -3.99 13.43
N ILE A 244 -9.55 -3.58 14.68
CA ILE A 244 -10.58 -3.94 15.63
C ILE A 244 -11.80 -3.09 15.32
N LYS A 245 -12.98 -3.72 15.21
CA LYS A 245 -14.22 -3.02 14.87
C LYS A 245 -14.46 -1.85 15.84
N PRO A 246 -14.95 -0.70 15.33
CA PRO A 246 -15.40 0.41 16.18
C PRO A 246 -16.29 -0.09 17.33
N GLY A 247 -16.05 0.41 18.54
CA GLY A 247 -16.77 -0.03 19.74
C GLY A 247 -16.17 -1.21 20.51
N LYS A 248 -15.08 -1.84 20.03
CA LYS A 248 -14.34 -2.88 20.75
C LYS A 248 -12.94 -2.44 21.22
N GLY A 249 -12.71 -1.15 21.37
CA GLY A 249 -11.44 -0.59 21.88
C GLY A 249 -10.31 -0.48 20.85
N GLY A 250 -10.54 -0.82 19.57
CA GLY A 250 -9.50 -0.82 18.55
C GLY A 250 -9.01 0.55 18.12
N GLU A 251 -9.88 1.55 18.11
CA GLU A 251 -9.48 2.93 17.80
C GLU A 251 -8.55 3.50 18.89
N MET A 252 -8.79 3.17 20.15
CA MET A 252 -7.92 3.60 21.25
C MET A 252 -6.54 2.93 21.17
N VAL A 253 -6.47 1.67 20.73
CA VAL A 253 -5.19 0.98 20.58
C VAL A 253 -4.36 1.60 19.45
N ASP A 254 -4.96 1.92 18.29
CA ASP A 254 -4.25 2.59 17.19
C ASP A 254 -3.72 3.96 17.63
N ILE A 255 -4.51 4.75 18.33
CA ILE A 255 -4.12 6.07 18.86
C ILE A 255 -2.96 5.94 19.85
N GLN A 256 -3.00 4.94 20.75
CA GLN A 256 -1.90 4.71 21.71
C GLN A 256 -0.59 4.35 21.00
N VAL A 257 -0.66 3.47 20.00
CA VAL A 257 0.51 3.11 19.18
C VAL A 257 1.06 4.34 18.47
N ARG A 258 0.19 5.13 17.81
CA ARG A 258 0.59 6.35 17.11
C ARG A 258 1.24 7.34 18.06
N ASN A 259 0.63 7.61 19.23
CA ASN A 259 1.15 8.55 20.20
C ASN A 259 2.50 8.12 20.77
N TYR A 260 2.70 6.82 21.02
CA TYR A 260 4.00 6.28 21.42
C TYR A 260 5.09 6.57 20.38
N PHE A 261 4.82 6.29 19.08
CA PHE A 261 5.80 6.56 18.02
C PHE A 261 5.93 8.05 17.68
N ARG A 262 4.91 8.87 17.94
CA ARG A 262 5.02 10.33 17.87
C ARG A 262 5.96 10.88 18.92
N GLU A 263 5.91 10.37 20.14
CA GLU A 263 6.86 10.72 21.20
C GLU A 263 8.30 10.42 20.80
N ILE A 264 8.55 9.24 20.22
CA ILE A 264 9.88 8.87 19.69
C ILE A 264 10.34 9.85 18.60
N ARG A 265 9.42 10.32 17.77
CA ARG A 265 9.70 11.34 16.73
C ARG A 265 9.79 12.78 17.27
N GLY A 266 9.65 13.00 18.57
CA GLY A 266 9.61 14.34 19.19
C GLY A 266 8.35 15.15 18.86
N GLN A 267 7.24 14.49 18.51
CA GLN A 267 5.97 15.11 18.13
C GLN A 267 4.95 15.07 19.26
N SER A 268 4.08 16.08 19.34
CA SER A 268 2.99 16.10 20.31
C SER A 268 1.96 14.97 20.03
N PRO A 269 1.33 14.40 21.07
CA PRO A 269 0.29 13.40 20.89
C PRO A 269 -0.88 13.90 20.05
N LEU A 270 -1.47 13.02 19.26
CA LEU A 270 -2.72 13.27 18.55
C LEU A 270 -3.85 13.44 19.58
N LYS A 271 -4.61 14.52 19.43
CA LYS A 271 -5.83 14.78 20.19
C LYS A 271 -7.02 14.51 19.28
N PHE A 272 -7.89 13.61 19.69
CA PHE A 272 -9.17 13.36 19.02
C PHE A 272 -10.27 14.02 19.86
N HIS A 273 -11.00 14.90 19.23
CA HIS A 273 -12.21 15.54 19.78
C HIS A 273 -13.44 14.82 19.27
#